data_275c9aab749a1216197cdfd10ee95057
#
_entry.id   275c9aab749a1216197cdfd10ee95057
#
_cell.length_a   1.000
_cell.length_b   1.000
_cell.length_c   1.000
_cell.angle_alpha   90.00
_cell.angle_beta   90.00
_cell.angle_gamma   90.00
#
_symmetry.space_group_name_H-M   'P 1'
#
loop_
_entity.id
_entity.type
_entity.pdbx_description
1 polymer ?
#
loop_
_entity_poly.entity_id
_entity_poly.type
_entity_poly.pdbx_seq_one_letter_code
_entity_poly.pdbx_strand_id
1 'polypeptide(L)'
;MSLQDIKFGVSTWLWTSPFSTDTVSLFPKIKEMGYEVVEIPVEDPALLDVEKVKHALAENGLQPVICGAFGPSRDLTHEDPAYHQTSFDYIEACMDICVALGAGFFAGPMYSAVGKARLVSPEQKKAEWERAVTNLRKVCDMAEERGLKIALEPLNRFESDLVNTAEDVMRLVRDIDHPAANVLLDGFHMNIEEPDIERAIRLAGDKLIHLQVSENYRGTPGTGQTRWDAYRRGLEAINYKGAVSIESFTPEVKELAGAVCIWRPLVPSQDGFAREGLQFLRQWAEGTETAGREAREKATAETK
;
A
#
# COMPACT_ATOMS: atom_id res chain seq x y z
N MET A 1 -8.31 -21.74 -7.52
CA MET A 1 -7.27 -22.02 -6.50
C MET A 1 -7.66 -21.24 -5.26
N SER A 2 -7.34 -21.73 -4.09
CA SER A 2 -7.72 -21.09 -2.83
C SER A 2 -6.71 -19.99 -2.46
N LEU A 3 -7.19 -18.89 -1.88
CA LEU A 3 -6.34 -17.84 -1.30
C LEU A 3 -5.85 -18.19 0.11
N GLN A 4 -5.93 -19.47 0.51
CA GLN A 4 -5.62 -19.93 1.87
C GLN A 4 -4.15 -19.73 2.29
N ASP A 5 -3.25 -19.59 1.32
CA ASP A 5 -1.81 -19.40 1.58
C ASP A 5 -1.39 -17.92 1.59
N ILE A 6 -2.34 -16.99 1.44
CA ILE A 6 -2.04 -15.53 1.48
C ILE A 6 -1.73 -15.14 2.92
N LYS A 7 -0.65 -14.36 3.08
CA LYS A 7 -0.31 -13.72 4.35
C LYS A 7 -1.04 -12.40 4.50
N PHE A 8 -1.55 -12.16 5.70
CA PHE A 8 -2.20 -10.90 6.02
C PHE A 8 -1.27 -9.98 6.79
N GLY A 9 -1.30 -8.72 6.37
CA GLY A 9 -0.53 -7.65 6.96
C GLY A 9 -1.39 -6.49 7.44
N VAL A 10 -0.75 -5.57 8.17
CA VAL A 10 -1.36 -4.31 8.59
C VAL A 10 -0.32 -3.21 8.59
N SER A 11 -0.70 -2.02 8.08
CA SER A 11 0.13 -0.83 8.12
C SER A 11 0.11 -0.21 9.52
N THR A 12 1.28 0.22 9.99
CA THR A 12 1.42 0.92 11.28
C THR A 12 0.80 2.32 11.26
N TRP A 13 0.51 2.90 10.09
CA TRP A 13 -0.26 4.13 9.97
C TRP A 13 -1.65 4.04 10.59
N LEU A 14 -2.16 2.83 10.79
CA LEU A 14 -3.41 2.62 11.51
C LEU A 14 -3.35 3.16 12.94
N TRP A 15 -2.16 3.21 13.57
CA TRP A 15 -1.98 3.65 14.96
C TRP A 15 -1.14 4.90 15.14
N THR A 16 -0.16 5.14 14.26
CA THR A 16 0.83 6.21 14.45
C THR A 16 1.45 6.69 13.14
N SER A 17 2.00 7.90 13.19
CA SER A 17 2.88 8.52 12.19
C SER A 17 3.71 9.62 12.88
N PRO A 18 4.99 9.82 12.52
CA PRO A 18 5.77 8.96 11.64
C PRO A 18 6.12 7.63 12.29
N PHE A 19 6.45 6.62 11.48
CA PHE A 19 7.08 5.40 11.99
C PHE A 19 8.47 5.74 12.53
N SER A 20 8.75 5.33 13.76
CA SER A 20 10.04 5.48 14.41
C SER A 20 10.46 4.18 15.09
N THR A 21 11.70 4.12 15.60
CA THR A 21 12.16 2.97 16.36
C THR A 21 11.22 2.60 17.52
N ASP A 22 10.60 3.57 18.19
CA ASP A 22 9.68 3.31 19.31
C ASP A 22 8.37 2.65 18.86
N THR A 23 8.02 2.77 17.58
CA THR A 23 6.82 2.14 16.99
C THR A 23 6.89 0.62 17.03
N VAL A 24 8.08 0.01 17.16
CA VAL A 24 8.23 -1.44 17.32
C VAL A 24 7.47 -2.00 18.54
N SER A 25 7.11 -1.16 19.50
CA SER A 25 6.22 -1.52 20.62
C SER A 25 4.84 -2.02 20.20
N LEU A 26 4.42 -1.74 18.95
CA LEU A 26 3.19 -2.28 18.34
C LEU A 26 3.33 -3.74 17.88
N PHE A 27 4.54 -4.23 17.62
CA PHE A 27 4.76 -5.53 16.97
C PHE A 27 4.22 -6.72 17.79
N PRO A 28 4.43 -6.79 19.13
CA PRO A 28 3.82 -7.85 19.93
C PRO A 28 2.29 -7.87 19.80
N LYS A 29 1.65 -6.70 19.83
CA LYS A 29 0.18 -6.56 19.66
C LYS A 29 -0.28 -6.99 18.26
N ILE A 30 0.42 -6.58 17.20
CA ILE A 30 0.13 -6.98 15.82
C ILE A 30 0.23 -8.51 15.68
N LYS A 31 1.28 -9.12 16.26
CA LYS A 31 1.45 -10.57 16.28
C LYS A 31 0.36 -11.29 17.05
N GLU A 32 0.00 -10.79 18.23
CA GLU A 32 -1.09 -11.35 19.06
C GLU A 32 -2.45 -11.33 18.33
N MET A 33 -2.71 -10.31 17.52
CA MET A 33 -3.90 -10.25 16.66
C MET A 33 -3.89 -11.34 15.58
N GLY A 34 -2.72 -11.90 15.27
CA GLY A 34 -2.55 -13.00 14.31
C GLY A 34 -2.08 -12.57 12.93
N TYR A 35 -1.56 -11.36 12.77
CA TYR A 35 -0.91 -10.91 11.55
C TYR A 35 0.44 -11.60 11.35
N GLU A 36 0.83 -11.78 10.10
CA GLU A 36 2.13 -12.35 9.71
C GLU A 36 3.05 -11.31 9.08
N VAL A 37 2.47 -10.22 8.59
CA VAL A 37 3.16 -9.13 7.91
C VAL A 37 2.87 -7.82 8.65
N VAL A 38 3.89 -7.00 8.80
CA VAL A 38 3.74 -5.60 9.21
C VAL A 38 4.22 -4.69 8.08
N GLU A 39 3.37 -3.76 7.70
CA GLU A 39 3.72 -2.74 6.72
C GLU A 39 4.26 -1.52 7.46
N ILE A 40 5.49 -1.15 7.11
CA ILE A 40 6.27 -0.08 7.73
C ILE A 40 6.38 1.07 6.72
N PRO A 41 5.59 2.14 6.90
CA PRO A 41 5.75 3.35 6.12
C PRO A 41 6.95 4.13 6.65
N VAL A 42 7.91 4.40 5.79
CA VAL A 42 9.12 5.15 6.15
C VAL A 42 8.97 6.60 5.70
N GLU A 43 8.47 7.46 6.58
CA GLU A 43 8.36 8.89 6.28
C GLU A 43 9.73 9.58 6.35
N ASP A 44 10.53 9.22 7.35
CA ASP A 44 11.89 9.72 7.56
C ASP A 44 12.82 8.57 7.98
N PRO A 45 13.74 8.14 7.09
CA PRO A 45 14.71 7.09 7.38
C PRO A 45 15.57 7.34 8.63
N ALA A 46 15.82 8.61 8.98
CA ALA A 46 16.65 8.97 10.13
C ALA A 46 16.01 8.63 11.49
N LEU A 47 14.70 8.35 11.54
CA LEU A 47 14.00 7.97 12.76
C LEU A 47 14.18 6.49 13.13
N LEU A 48 14.82 5.69 12.26
CA LEU A 48 14.92 4.24 12.43
C LEU A 48 16.32 3.80 12.88
N ASP A 49 16.37 3.18 14.06
CA ASP A 49 17.46 2.28 14.41
C ASP A 49 17.16 0.91 13.78
N VAL A 50 17.74 0.66 12.61
CA VAL A 50 17.42 -0.49 11.77
C VAL A 50 17.68 -1.81 12.48
N GLU A 51 18.75 -1.91 13.31
CA GLU A 51 19.06 -3.14 14.03
C GLU A 51 18.01 -3.43 15.13
N LYS A 52 17.49 -2.40 15.81
CA LYS A 52 16.40 -2.58 16.77
C LYS A 52 15.09 -3.01 16.09
N VAL A 53 14.76 -2.40 14.95
CA VAL A 53 13.57 -2.80 14.16
C VAL A 53 13.69 -4.24 13.70
N LYS A 54 14.86 -4.62 13.16
CA LYS A 54 15.17 -5.99 12.72
C LYS A 54 15.02 -7.01 13.86
N HIS A 55 15.55 -6.68 15.03
CA HIS A 55 15.43 -7.53 16.21
C HIS A 55 13.98 -7.72 16.63
N ALA A 56 13.21 -6.63 16.71
CA ALA A 56 11.79 -6.67 17.06
C ALA A 56 10.95 -7.47 16.05
N LEU A 57 11.24 -7.37 14.74
CA LEU A 57 10.61 -8.20 13.70
C LEU A 57 10.87 -9.68 13.94
N ALA A 58 12.14 -10.03 14.22
CA ALA A 58 12.55 -11.43 14.47
C ALA A 58 11.91 -11.99 15.74
N GLU A 59 11.90 -11.24 16.85
CA GLU A 59 11.29 -11.66 18.12
C GLU A 59 9.79 -11.93 17.99
N ASN A 60 9.10 -11.17 17.12
CA ASN A 60 7.66 -11.32 16.91
C ASN A 60 7.32 -12.22 15.70
N GLY A 61 8.31 -12.69 14.94
CA GLY A 61 8.09 -13.50 13.74
C GLY A 61 7.20 -12.78 12.72
N LEU A 62 7.42 -11.47 12.54
CA LEU A 62 6.72 -10.62 11.55
C LEU A 62 7.59 -10.41 10.31
N GLN A 63 6.99 -10.46 9.14
CA GLN A 63 7.65 -10.13 7.88
C GLN A 63 7.40 -8.66 7.55
N PRO A 64 8.44 -7.87 7.22
CA PRO A 64 8.26 -6.47 6.86
C PRO A 64 7.85 -6.30 5.40
N VAL A 65 6.98 -5.34 5.14
CA VAL A 65 6.78 -4.66 3.87
C VAL A 65 7.14 -3.19 4.09
N ILE A 66 7.95 -2.61 3.22
CA ILE A 66 8.40 -1.22 3.36
C ILE A 66 7.71 -0.36 2.31
N CYS A 67 6.98 0.64 2.78
CA CYS A 67 6.30 1.63 1.94
C CYS A 67 6.92 3.01 2.11
N GLY A 68 6.95 3.78 1.03
CA GLY A 68 7.47 5.14 1.03
C GLY A 68 6.39 6.20 1.13
N ALA A 69 6.75 7.35 1.70
CA ALA A 69 5.92 8.56 1.72
C ALA A 69 6.51 9.62 0.78
N PHE A 70 5.75 9.99 -0.25
CA PHE A 70 6.20 10.89 -1.33
C PHE A 70 5.49 12.25 -1.24
N GLY A 71 5.98 13.10 -0.35
CA GLY A 71 5.48 14.48 -0.19
C GLY A 71 6.00 15.43 -1.28
N PRO A 72 5.68 16.73 -1.18
CA PRO A 72 5.94 17.72 -2.24
C PRO A 72 7.41 17.86 -2.69
N SER A 73 8.37 17.55 -1.83
CA SER A 73 9.81 17.62 -2.17
C SER A 73 10.34 16.35 -2.86
N ARG A 74 9.55 15.28 -2.94
CA ARG A 74 9.91 13.97 -3.52
C ARG A 74 9.12 13.73 -4.80
N ASP A 75 9.55 14.37 -5.88
CA ASP A 75 8.83 14.39 -7.16
C ASP A 75 9.78 14.11 -8.34
N LEU A 76 9.76 12.89 -8.87
CA LEU A 76 10.56 12.47 -10.02
C LEU A 76 10.07 13.06 -11.35
N THR A 77 8.92 13.75 -11.36
CA THR A 77 8.38 14.43 -12.54
C THR A 77 8.65 15.94 -12.53
N HIS A 78 9.24 16.49 -11.46
CA HIS A 78 9.51 17.92 -11.34
C HIS A 78 10.51 18.41 -12.41
N GLU A 79 10.41 19.65 -12.84
CA GLU A 79 11.33 20.23 -13.84
C GLU A 79 12.73 20.48 -13.27
N ASP A 80 12.79 20.85 -11.99
CA ASP A 80 14.06 21.07 -11.29
C ASP A 80 14.65 19.72 -10.85
N PRO A 81 15.88 19.38 -11.30
CA PRO A 81 16.56 18.15 -10.93
C PRO A 81 16.85 17.99 -9.42
N ALA A 82 16.82 19.08 -8.65
CA ALA A 82 17.00 19.00 -7.20
C ALA A 82 15.93 18.15 -6.52
N TYR A 83 14.69 18.17 -7.03
CA TYR A 83 13.60 17.30 -6.54
C TYR A 83 13.86 15.82 -6.87
N HIS A 84 14.48 15.55 -8.04
CA HIS A 84 14.88 14.19 -8.38
C HIS A 84 15.95 13.66 -7.44
N GLN A 85 16.97 14.49 -7.13
CA GLN A 85 18.02 14.10 -6.20
C GLN A 85 17.47 13.80 -4.81
N THR A 86 16.61 14.70 -4.27
CA THR A 86 15.93 14.48 -2.99
C THR A 86 15.14 13.16 -2.99
N SER A 87 14.48 12.85 -4.11
CA SER A 87 13.74 11.59 -4.26
C SER A 87 14.68 10.37 -4.30
N PHE A 88 15.78 10.45 -5.05
CA PHE A 88 16.75 9.37 -5.13
C PHE A 88 17.41 9.09 -3.78
N ASP A 89 17.87 10.13 -3.08
CA ASP A 89 18.50 9.98 -1.75
C ASP A 89 17.55 9.30 -0.76
N TYR A 90 16.27 9.69 -0.78
CA TYR A 90 15.26 9.08 0.06
C TYR A 90 14.95 7.62 -0.33
N ILE A 91 14.76 7.35 -1.62
CA ILE A 91 14.47 6.00 -2.14
C ILE A 91 15.65 5.07 -1.84
N GLU A 92 16.88 5.54 -2.02
CA GLU A 92 18.07 4.77 -1.70
C GLU A 92 18.14 4.40 -0.23
N ALA A 93 17.93 5.36 0.67
CA ALA A 93 17.88 5.09 2.11
C ALA A 93 16.79 4.08 2.49
N CYS A 94 15.59 4.17 1.87
CA CYS A 94 14.52 3.20 2.09
C CYS A 94 14.86 1.81 1.54
N MET A 95 15.53 1.72 0.39
CA MET A 95 16.00 0.44 -0.15
C MET A 95 17.06 -0.21 0.74
N ASP A 96 17.97 0.57 1.32
CA ASP A 96 18.95 0.06 2.28
C ASP A 96 18.25 -0.49 3.55
N ILE A 97 17.17 0.16 4.00
CA ILE A 97 16.30 -0.35 5.06
C ILE A 97 15.63 -1.67 4.63
N CYS A 98 15.10 -1.76 3.39
CA CYS A 98 14.54 -3.01 2.87
C CYS A 98 15.55 -4.16 2.95
N VAL A 99 16.77 -3.94 2.48
CA VAL A 99 17.85 -4.96 2.53
C VAL A 99 18.13 -5.38 3.98
N ALA A 100 18.34 -4.41 4.85
CA ALA A 100 18.70 -4.67 6.24
C ALA A 100 17.60 -5.41 7.03
N LEU A 101 16.32 -5.11 6.73
CA LEU A 101 15.18 -5.77 7.37
C LEU A 101 14.73 -7.06 6.67
N GLY A 102 15.28 -7.37 5.48
CA GLY A 102 14.90 -8.55 4.71
C GLY A 102 13.58 -8.41 3.95
N ALA A 103 13.15 -7.18 3.64
CA ALA A 103 12.03 -6.93 2.74
C ALA A 103 12.45 -7.19 1.28
N GLY A 104 11.57 -7.78 0.47
CA GLY A 104 11.89 -8.12 -0.91
C GLY A 104 11.66 -6.99 -1.93
N PHE A 105 11.02 -5.91 -1.52
CA PHE A 105 10.68 -4.79 -2.39
C PHE A 105 10.45 -3.50 -1.59
N PHE A 106 10.55 -2.36 -2.28
CA PHE A 106 10.13 -1.06 -1.79
C PHE A 106 8.89 -0.61 -2.56
N ALA A 107 7.85 -0.14 -1.86
CA ALA A 107 6.54 0.15 -2.44
C ALA A 107 6.12 1.62 -2.27
N GLY A 108 5.23 2.07 -3.14
CA GLY A 108 4.54 3.35 -3.07
C GLY A 108 4.50 4.13 -4.39
N PRO A 109 3.92 5.33 -4.39
CA PRO A 109 3.72 6.17 -5.58
C PRO A 109 4.97 6.98 -5.93
N MET A 110 6.13 6.33 -6.04
CA MET A 110 7.44 6.97 -6.16
C MET A 110 7.68 7.72 -7.49
N TYR A 111 6.72 7.71 -8.40
CA TYR A 111 6.83 8.41 -9.68
C TYR A 111 6.64 9.93 -9.54
N SER A 112 5.81 10.41 -8.60
CA SER A 112 5.57 11.85 -8.39
C SER A 112 5.17 12.16 -6.95
N ALA A 113 5.14 13.44 -6.60
CA ALA A 113 4.63 13.88 -5.30
C ALA A 113 3.12 13.59 -5.15
N VAL A 114 2.73 13.03 -3.99
CA VAL A 114 1.32 12.88 -3.59
C VAL A 114 0.69 14.25 -3.36
N GLY A 115 -0.56 14.42 -3.80
CA GLY A 115 -1.28 15.69 -3.81
C GLY A 115 -1.07 16.52 -5.08
N LYS A 116 -0.27 16.04 -6.04
CA LYS A 116 -0.09 16.65 -7.35
C LYS A 116 -1.26 16.28 -8.27
N ALA A 117 -2.39 16.96 -8.09
CA ALA A 117 -3.65 16.72 -8.78
C ALA A 117 -4.09 17.99 -9.56
N ARG A 118 -3.73 18.09 -10.84
CA ARG A 118 -3.88 19.29 -11.67
C ARG A 118 -4.41 18.91 -13.06
N LEU A 119 -5.07 19.85 -13.69
CA LEU A 119 -5.33 19.80 -15.13
C LEU A 119 -4.18 20.49 -15.87
N VAL A 120 -3.32 19.70 -16.50
CA VAL A 120 -2.17 20.20 -17.28
C VAL A 120 -2.37 19.97 -18.78
N SER A 121 -1.60 20.68 -19.63
CA SER A 121 -1.63 20.44 -21.06
C SER A 121 -1.14 19.03 -21.42
N PRO A 122 -1.57 18.48 -22.58
CA PRO A 122 -1.08 17.17 -23.05
C PRO A 122 0.45 17.13 -23.19
N GLU A 123 1.06 18.23 -23.60
CA GLU A 123 2.52 18.36 -23.77
C GLU A 123 3.22 18.27 -22.41
N GLN A 124 2.70 18.98 -21.41
CA GLN A 124 3.23 18.92 -20.04
C GLN A 124 3.06 17.50 -19.45
N LYS A 125 1.88 16.91 -19.61
CA LYS A 125 1.62 15.53 -19.13
C LYS A 125 2.57 14.53 -19.77
N LYS A 126 2.85 14.67 -21.07
CA LYS A 126 3.82 13.84 -21.78
C LYS A 126 5.24 14.03 -21.22
N ALA A 127 5.66 15.28 -21.03
CA ALA A 127 6.99 15.57 -20.49
C ALA A 127 7.17 15.06 -19.04
N GLU A 128 6.15 15.16 -18.19
CA GLU A 128 6.16 14.61 -16.84
C GLU A 128 6.21 13.07 -16.86
N TRP A 129 5.48 12.42 -17.75
CA TRP A 129 5.54 10.98 -17.95
C TRP A 129 6.93 10.50 -18.39
N GLU A 130 7.54 11.17 -19.38
CA GLU A 130 8.88 10.83 -19.86
C GLU A 130 9.95 11.00 -18.77
N ARG A 131 9.82 12.03 -17.92
CA ARG A 131 10.69 12.22 -16.74
C ARG A 131 10.48 11.11 -15.73
N ALA A 132 9.24 10.75 -15.42
CA ALA A 132 8.94 9.63 -14.51
C ALA A 132 9.58 8.34 -15.01
N VAL A 133 9.38 7.96 -16.28
CA VAL A 133 9.97 6.75 -16.89
C VAL A 133 11.50 6.78 -16.80
N THR A 134 12.13 7.90 -17.19
CA THR A 134 13.57 8.05 -17.17
C THR A 134 14.15 7.90 -15.76
N ASN A 135 13.52 8.52 -14.77
CA ASN A 135 14.00 8.49 -13.40
C ASN A 135 13.68 7.15 -12.72
N LEU A 136 12.53 6.54 -13.01
CA LEU A 136 12.20 5.22 -12.47
C LEU A 136 13.08 4.09 -13.03
N ARG A 137 13.64 4.21 -14.23
CA ARG A 137 14.68 3.28 -14.70
C ARG A 137 15.89 3.28 -13.77
N LYS A 138 16.37 4.48 -13.37
CA LYS A 138 17.46 4.58 -12.39
C LYS A 138 17.08 3.99 -11.04
N VAL A 139 15.84 4.20 -10.58
CA VAL A 139 15.33 3.57 -9.36
C VAL A 139 15.32 2.05 -9.48
N CYS A 140 14.95 1.52 -10.65
CA CYS A 140 14.99 0.08 -10.91
C CYS A 140 16.42 -0.47 -10.92
N ASP A 141 17.38 0.26 -11.52
CA ASP A 141 18.81 -0.11 -11.47
C ASP A 141 19.29 -0.17 -10.01
N MET A 142 18.97 0.83 -9.19
CA MET A 142 19.30 0.87 -7.76
C MET A 142 18.68 -0.31 -6.99
N ALA A 143 17.45 -0.71 -7.34
CA ALA A 143 16.76 -1.86 -6.74
C ALA A 143 17.43 -3.18 -7.15
N GLU A 144 17.77 -3.35 -8.43
CA GLU A 144 18.43 -4.55 -8.97
C GLU A 144 19.80 -4.78 -8.32
N GLU A 145 20.61 -3.71 -8.16
CA GLU A 145 21.91 -3.76 -7.47
C GLU A 145 21.81 -4.28 -6.04
N ARG A 146 20.64 -4.09 -5.40
CA ARG A 146 20.33 -4.54 -4.03
C ARG A 146 19.56 -5.86 -3.96
N GLY A 147 19.25 -6.47 -5.11
CA GLY A 147 18.43 -7.67 -5.21
C GLY A 147 16.96 -7.43 -4.81
N LEU A 148 16.49 -6.18 -4.93
CA LEU A 148 15.15 -5.75 -4.61
C LEU A 148 14.28 -5.58 -5.88
N LYS A 149 12.97 -5.45 -5.64
CA LYS A 149 12.00 -4.94 -6.61
C LYS A 149 11.45 -3.60 -6.14
N ILE A 150 10.78 -2.88 -7.04
CA ILE A 150 9.90 -1.77 -6.69
C ILE A 150 8.46 -2.16 -6.99
N ALA A 151 7.53 -1.66 -6.17
CA ALA A 151 6.10 -1.84 -6.37
C ALA A 151 5.44 -0.46 -6.53
N LEU A 152 5.11 -0.08 -7.77
CA LEU A 152 4.52 1.20 -8.11
C LEU A 152 3.03 1.18 -7.81
N GLU A 153 2.53 2.23 -7.16
CA GLU A 153 1.15 2.35 -6.71
C GLU A 153 0.39 3.42 -7.50
N PRO A 154 -0.71 3.07 -8.21
CA PRO A 154 -1.62 4.06 -8.75
C PRO A 154 -2.47 4.67 -7.63
N LEU A 155 -2.58 6.00 -7.63
CA LEU A 155 -3.37 6.74 -6.65
C LEU A 155 -4.67 7.26 -7.27
N ASN A 156 -5.67 7.52 -6.43
CA ASN A 156 -6.89 8.17 -6.89
C ASN A 156 -6.62 9.59 -7.44
N ARG A 157 -7.59 10.10 -8.23
CA ARG A 157 -7.53 11.41 -8.93
C ARG A 157 -7.40 12.62 -8.02
N PHE A 158 -7.68 12.49 -6.72
CA PHE A 158 -7.55 13.59 -5.77
C PHE A 158 -6.12 13.71 -5.22
N GLU A 159 -5.32 12.66 -5.39
CA GLU A 159 -3.94 12.56 -4.89
C GLU A 159 -2.89 12.55 -6.00
N SER A 160 -3.26 12.18 -7.24
CA SER A 160 -2.36 12.19 -8.40
C SER A 160 -3.10 12.54 -9.68
N ASP A 161 -2.43 13.26 -10.58
CA ASP A 161 -2.90 13.50 -11.96
C ASP A 161 -2.14 12.67 -13.00
N LEU A 162 -1.26 11.74 -12.60
CA LEU A 162 -0.36 11.04 -13.53
C LEU A 162 -0.71 9.57 -13.74
N VAL A 163 -0.85 8.81 -12.65
CA VAL A 163 -1.10 7.35 -12.66
C VAL A 163 -2.24 7.04 -11.71
N ASN A 164 -3.41 6.67 -12.25
CA ASN A 164 -4.63 6.51 -11.46
C ASN A 164 -5.21 5.09 -11.51
N THR A 165 -4.94 4.34 -12.57
CA THR A 165 -5.55 3.03 -12.80
C THR A 165 -4.50 1.93 -12.92
N ALA A 166 -4.94 0.67 -12.82
CA ALA A 166 -4.11 -0.49 -13.15
C ALA A 166 -3.59 -0.41 -14.60
N GLU A 167 -4.39 0.15 -15.53
CA GLU A 167 -3.95 0.34 -16.91
C GLU A 167 -2.81 1.36 -17.01
N ASP A 168 -2.89 2.47 -16.27
CA ASP A 168 -1.83 3.49 -16.24
C ASP A 168 -0.54 2.93 -15.62
N VAL A 169 -0.61 2.27 -14.47
CA VAL A 169 0.59 1.73 -13.83
C VAL A 169 1.22 0.60 -14.65
N MET A 170 0.43 -0.23 -15.31
CA MET A 170 0.95 -1.26 -16.21
C MET A 170 1.55 -0.67 -17.49
N ARG A 171 1.02 0.46 -17.97
CA ARG A 171 1.67 1.24 -19.03
C ARG A 171 3.01 1.78 -18.54
N LEU A 172 3.07 2.35 -17.33
CA LEU A 172 4.30 2.87 -16.74
C LEU A 172 5.35 1.76 -16.59
N VAL A 173 4.98 0.59 -16.08
CA VAL A 173 5.87 -0.59 -15.97
C VAL A 173 6.41 -1.02 -17.34
N ARG A 174 5.57 -1.05 -18.38
CA ARG A 174 6.01 -1.37 -19.74
C ARG A 174 6.97 -0.32 -20.31
N ASP A 175 6.69 0.97 -20.08
CA ASP A 175 7.52 2.06 -20.60
C ASP A 175 8.86 2.15 -19.86
N ILE A 176 8.91 1.77 -18.56
CA ILE A 176 10.15 1.59 -17.78
C ILE A 176 10.99 0.47 -18.38
N ASP A 177 10.36 -0.64 -18.80
CA ASP A 177 10.99 -1.81 -19.39
C ASP A 177 12.17 -2.35 -18.55
N HIS A 178 11.89 -2.64 -17.27
CA HIS A 178 12.88 -3.16 -16.33
C HIS A 178 12.30 -4.28 -15.46
N PRO A 179 13.03 -5.40 -15.19
CA PRO A 179 12.52 -6.54 -14.44
C PRO A 179 12.17 -6.21 -12.98
N ALA A 180 12.85 -5.23 -12.37
CA ALA A 180 12.59 -4.78 -11.01
C ALA A 180 11.26 -3.99 -10.87
N ALA A 181 10.68 -3.49 -11.98
CA ALA A 181 9.42 -2.75 -11.95
C ALA A 181 8.22 -3.69 -11.78
N ASN A 182 7.49 -3.51 -10.70
CA ASN A 182 6.28 -4.25 -10.35
C ASN A 182 5.20 -3.28 -9.82
N VAL A 183 4.08 -3.82 -9.36
CA VAL A 183 2.88 -3.07 -9.02
C VAL A 183 2.42 -3.41 -7.59
N LEU A 184 2.02 -2.38 -6.87
CA LEU A 184 1.13 -2.42 -5.72
C LEU A 184 -0.23 -1.89 -6.17
N LEU A 185 -1.32 -2.53 -5.77
CA LEU A 185 -2.66 -1.97 -5.89
C LEU A 185 -3.25 -1.74 -4.50
N ASP A 186 -3.91 -0.60 -4.31
CA ASP A 186 -4.66 -0.32 -3.08
C ASP A 186 -6.17 -0.29 -3.38
N GLY A 187 -6.91 -1.06 -2.61
CA GLY A 187 -8.35 -1.20 -2.74
C GLY A 187 -9.12 0.11 -2.58
N PHE A 188 -8.66 1.05 -1.76
CA PHE A 188 -9.29 2.35 -1.63
C PHE A 188 -9.20 3.16 -2.93
N HIS A 189 -8.01 3.23 -3.52
CA HIS A 189 -7.81 3.91 -4.81
C HIS A 189 -8.59 3.22 -5.93
N MET A 190 -8.55 1.89 -6.00
CA MET A 190 -9.29 1.11 -6.98
C MET A 190 -10.81 1.30 -6.89
N ASN A 191 -11.39 1.44 -5.69
CA ASN A 191 -12.82 1.71 -5.51
C ASN A 191 -13.26 3.06 -6.10
N ILE A 192 -12.33 4.01 -6.27
CA ILE A 192 -12.60 5.33 -6.87
C ILE A 192 -12.38 5.30 -8.38
N GLU A 193 -11.32 4.64 -8.85
CA GLU A 193 -10.82 4.78 -10.22
C GLU A 193 -11.20 3.61 -11.14
N GLU A 194 -11.38 2.40 -10.60
CA GLU A 194 -11.58 1.22 -11.43
C GLU A 194 -13.06 0.90 -11.61
N PRO A 195 -13.56 0.86 -12.86
CA PRO A 195 -14.92 0.42 -13.14
C PRO A 195 -15.11 -1.09 -12.95
N ASP A 196 -14.01 -1.87 -12.99
CA ASP A 196 -14.02 -3.31 -12.85
C ASP A 196 -12.73 -3.77 -12.12
N ILE A 197 -12.88 -4.04 -10.82
CA ILE A 197 -11.81 -4.46 -9.92
C ILE A 197 -11.16 -5.78 -10.36
N GLU A 198 -11.97 -6.77 -10.76
CA GLU A 198 -11.46 -8.06 -11.20
C GLU A 198 -10.59 -7.91 -12.45
N ARG A 199 -11.04 -7.12 -13.42
CA ARG A 199 -10.27 -6.83 -14.63
C ARG A 199 -8.96 -6.11 -14.33
N ALA A 200 -8.98 -5.14 -13.42
CA ALA A 200 -7.79 -4.39 -13.00
C ALA A 200 -6.71 -5.31 -12.40
N ILE A 201 -7.10 -6.22 -11.49
CA ILE A 201 -6.19 -7.20 -10.90
C ILE A 201 -5.65 -8.17 -11.97
N ARG A 202 -6.52 -8.69 -12.84
CA ARG A 202 -6.10 -9.56 -13.95
C ARG A 202 -5.11 -8.88 -14.90
N LEU A 203 -5.28 -7.58 -15.15
CA LEU A 203 -4.38 -6.78 -15.98
C LEU A 203 -2.99 -6.64 -15.35
N ALA A 204 -2.91 -6.42 -14.04
CA ALA A 204 -1.65 -6.36 -13.31
C ALA A 204 -0.90 -7.71 -13.33
N GLY A 205 -1.64 -8.83 -13.29
CA GLY A 205 -1.12 -10.18 -13.48
C GLY A 205 0.02 -10.51 -12.51
N ASP A 206 1.10 -11.07 -13.04
CA ASP A 206 2.31 -11.45 -12.28
C ASP A 206 3.15 -10.25 -11.79
N LYS A 207 2.85 -9.05 -12.29
CA LYS A 207 3.45 -7.81 -11.80
C LYS A 207 2.85 -7.32 -10.48
N LEU A 208 1.67 -7.79 -10.10
CA LEU A 208 1.08 -7.48 -8.79
C LEU A 208 1.82 -8.25 -7.69
N ILE A 209 2.65 -7.56 -6.91
CA ILE A 209 3.44 -8.17 -5.83
C ILE A 209 2.97 -7.79 -4.43
N HIS A 210 2.14 -6.75 -4.30
CA HIS A 210 1.52 -6.33 -3.05
C HIS A 210 0.11 -5.79 -3.26
N LEU A 211 -0.79 -6.07 -2.32
CA LEU A 211 -2.16 -5.55 -2.31
C LEU A 211 -2.46 -4.92 -0.95
N GLN A 212 -2.80 -3.64 -0.96
CA GLN A 212 -3.35 -2.95 0.19
C GLN A 212 -4.88 -2.95 0.12
N VAL A 213 -5.53 -3.09 1.26
CA VAL A 213 -6.99 -3.18 1.36
C VAL A 213 -7.55 -2.40 2.54
N SER A 214 -8.69 -1.80 2.31
CA SER A 214 -9.61 -1.26 3.30
C SER A 214 -11.01 -1.24 2.68
N GLU A 215 -12.01 -0.77 3.41
CA GLU A 215 -13.30 -0.48 2.77
C GLU A 215 -13.22 0.72 1.84
N ASN A 216 -14.23 0.85 0.98
CA ASN A 216 -14.36 1.96 0.03
C ASN A 216 -14.30 3.37 0.66
N TYR A 217 -14.39 3.48 1.98
CA TYR A 217 -14.29 4.72 2.74
C TYR A 217 -13.12 4.72 3.75
N ARG A 218 -12.09 3.90 3.53
CA ARG A 218 -10.94 3.64 4.45
C ARG A 218 -11.34 3.01 5.78
N GLY A 219 -12.55 2.46 5.89
CA GLY A 219 -13.04 1.76 7.08
C GLY A 219 -12.60 0.30 7.16
N THR A 220 -13.08 -0.37 8.22
CA THR A 220 -12.78 -1.79 8.48
C THR A 220 -13.26 -2.67 7.33
N PRO A 221 -12.42 -3.57 6.80
CA PRO A 221 -12.82 -4.53 5.77
C PRO A 221 -14.12 -5.27 6.10
N GLY A 222 -15.03 -5.35 5.13
CA GLY A 222 -16.32 -6.04 5.27
C GLY A 222 -17.45 -5.18 5.84
N THR A 223 -17.23 -3.89 6.15
CA THR A 223 -18.26 -3.01 6.73
C THR A 223 -18.89 -2.05 5.73
N GLY A 224 -18.45 -2.03 4.50
CA GLY A 224 -18.91 -1.08 3.48
C GLY A 224 -19.40 -1.75 2.20
N GLN A 225 -19.04 -1.15 1.06
CA GLN A 225 -19.55 -1.51 -0.28
C GLN A 225 -18.46 -2.07 -1.21
N THR A 226 -17.27 -2.33 -0.68
CA THR A 226 -16.16 -2.90 -1.48
C THR A 226 -16.58 -4.24 -2.09
N ARG A 227 -16.25 -4.42 -3.36
CA ARG A 227 -16.55 -5.64 -4.14
C ARG A 227 -15.56 -6.76 -3.83
N TRP A 228 -15.56 -7.24 -2.59
CA TRP A 228 -14.64 -8.28 -2.11
C TRP A 228 -14.66 -9.55 -2.95
N ASP A 229 -15.81 -9.88 -3.53
CA ASP A 229 -15.97 -10.97 -4.48
C ASP A 229 -15.12 -10.79 -5.75
N ALA A 230 -15.04 -9.57 -6.27
CA ALA A 230 -14.23 -9.24 -7.44
C ALA A 230 -12.73 -9.31 -7.13
N TYR A 231 -12.30 -8.82 -5.94
CA TYR A 231 -10.91 -8.99 -5.49
C TYR A 231 -10.52 -10.46 -5.45
N ARG A 232 -11.33 -11.31 -4.80
CA ARG A 232 -11.05 -12.74 -4.70
C ARG A 232 -10.89 -13.38 -6.06
N ARG A 233 -11.87 -13.21 -6.97
CA ARG A 233 -11.79 -13.77 -8.33
C ARG A 233 -10.58 -13.28 -9.11
N GLY A 234 -10.25 -11.99 -8.99
CA GLY A 234 -9.06 -11.41 -9.62
C GLY A 234 -7.77 -12.06 -9.13
N LEU A 235 -7.58 -12.14 -7.81
CA LEU A 235 -6.39 -12.73 -7.19
C LEU A 235 -6.25 -14.24 -7.48
N GLU A 236 -7.35 -14.99 -7.42
CA GLU A 236 -7.36 -16.41 -7.79
C GLU A 236 -6.96 -16.62 -9.26
N ALA A 237 -7.45 -15.74 -10.15
CA ALA A 237 -7.16 -15.83 -11.58
C ALA A 237 -5.70 -15.63 -11.94
N ILE A 238 -4.98 -14.78 -11.19
CA ILE A 238 -3.55 -14.53 -11.39
C ILE A 238 -2.67 -15.44 -10.51
N ASN A 239 -3.26 -16.33 -9.72
CA ASN A 239 -2.56 -17.17 -8.75
C ASN A 239 -1.67 -16.34 -7.80
N TYR A 240 -2.26 -15.27 -7.23
CA TYR A 240 -1.56 -14.29 -6.40
C TYR A 240 -0.86 -14.96 -5.19
N LYS A 241 0.38 -14.52 -4.91
CA LYS A 241 1.24 -15.06 -3.86
C LYS A 241 1.81 -14.00 -2.92
N GLY A 242 1.49 -12.73 -3.16
CA GLY A 242 1.90 -11.63 -2.30
C GLY A 242 1.13 -11.57 -0.99
N ALA A 243 1.45 -10.60 -0.16
CA ALA A 243 0.67 -10.30 1.04
C ALA A 243 -0.54 -9.41 0.71
N VAL A 244 -1.57 -9.50 1.55
CA VAL A 244 -2.70 -8.57 1.58
C VAL A 244 -2.66 -7.82 2.89
N SER A 245 -2.37 -6.52 2.84
CA SER A 245 -2.20 -5.67 4.02
C SER A 245 -3.38 -4.72 4.19
N ILE A 246 -3.87 -4.61 5.41
CA ILE A 246 -4.82 -3.54 5.75
C ILE A 246 -4.05 -2.22 5.77
N GLU A 247 -4.48 -1.27 4.95
CA GLU A 247 -4.05 0.12 5.04
C GLU A 247 -5.21 1.03 5.39
N SER A 248 -5.05 1.71 6.51
CA SER A 248 -5.90 2.82 6.95
C SER A 248 -5.10 3.68 7.92
N PHE A 249 -5.70 4.77 8.37
CA PHE A 249 -4.97 5.83 9.05
C PHE A 249 -5.65 6.23 10.34
N THR A 250 -4.83 6.58 11.35
CA THR A 250 -5.36 7.18 12.58
C THR A 250 -5.70 8.65 12.36
N PRO A 251 -6.87 9.14 12.82
CA PRO A 251 -7.18 10.56 12.81
C PRO A 251 -6.49 11.34 13.94
N GLU A 252 -5.80 10.65 14.86
CA GLU A 252 -5.20 11.27 16.04
C GLU A 252 -3.90 12.02 15.73
N VAL A 253 -3.22 11.67 14.62
CA VAL A 253 -2.02 12.37 14.13
C VAL A 253 -2.45 13.40 13.08
N LYS A 254 -2.44 14.67 13.44
CA LYS A 254 -2.98 15.77 12.65
C LYS A 254 -2.35 15.88 11.25
N GLU A 255 -1.05 15.73 11.18
CA GLU A 255 -0.27 15.82 9.94
C GLU A 255 -0.66 14.70 8.98
N LEU A 256 -0.75 13.47 9.47
CA LEU A 256 -1.20 12.30 8.71
C LEU A 256 -2.66 12.47 8.29
N ALA A 257 -3.54 12.80 9.23
CA ALA A 257 -4.98 13.00 8.96
C ALA A 257 -5.20 14.07 7.87
N GLY A 258 -4.40 15.14 7.88
CA GLY A 258 -4.42 16.18 6.85
C GLY A 258 -3.95 15.67 5.49
N ALA A 259 -2.89 14.87 5.44
CA ALA A 259 -2.33 14.34 4.20
C ALA A 259 -3.28 13.35 3.49
N VAL A 260 -4.01 12.54 4.28
CA VAL A 260 -4.90 11.48 3.77
C VAL A 260 -6.40 11.81 3.89
N CYS A 261 -6.74 13.05 4.25
CA CYS A 261 -8.12 13.56 4.36
C CYS A 261 -9.03 12.77 5.31
N ILE A 262 -8.50 12.27 6.42
CA ILE A 262 -9.27 11.59 7.49
C ILE A 262 -9.67 12.63 8.54
N TRP A 263 -10.80 13.27 8.34
CA TRP A 263 -11.27 14.40 9.16
C TRP A 263 -12.08 13.98 10.41
N ARG A 264 -12.37 12.72 10.57
CA ARG A 264 -13.12 12.16 11.70
C ARG A 264 -12.70 10.73 11.98
N PRO A 265 -12.89 10.22 13.21
CA PRO A 265 -12.77 8.79 13.47
C PRO A 265 -13.72 8.00 12.57
N LEU A 266 -13.20 6.98 11.88
CA LEU A 266 -13.98 6.07 11.04
C LEU A 266 -14.48 4.86 11.83
N VAL A 267 -13.83 4.58 12.95
CA VAL A 267 -14.10 3.46 13.85
C VAL A 267 -13.94 3.90 15.32
N PRO A 268 -14.53 3.18 16.26
CA PRO A 268 -14.38 3.48 17.70
C PRO A 268 -12.96 3.16 18.24
N SER A 269 -12.23 2.24 17.60
CA SER A 269 -10.93 1.75 18.07
C SER A 269 -10.09 1.22 16.90
N GLN A 270 -8.83 1.64 16.81
CA GLN A 270 -7.90 1.14 15.81
C GLN A 270 -7.54 -0.35 16.06
N ASP A 271 -7.49 -0.77 17.32
CA ASP A 271 -7.30 -2.18 17.65
C ASP A 271 -8.51 -3.04 17.25
N GLY A 272 -9.72 -2.51 17.43
CA GLY A 272 -10.97 -3.12 16.95
C GLY A 272 -10.95 -3.25 15.42
N PHE A 273 -10.58 -2.17 14.73
CA PHE A 273 -10.39 -2.16 13.27
C PHE A 273 -9.49 -3.31 12.81
N ALA A 274 -8.28 -3.40 13.39
CA ALA A 274 -7.30 -4.41 13.00
C ALA A 274 -7.81 -5.84 13.25
N ARG A 275 -8.41 -6.11 14.42
CA ARG A 275 -8.93 -7.45 14.75
C ARG A 275 -10.09 -7.87 13.86
N GLU A 276 -11.08 -7.01 13.71
CA GLU A 276 -12.29 -7.30 12.90
C GLU A 276 -11.94 -7.38 11.42
N GLY A 277 -11.05 -6.50 10.93
CA GLY A 277 -10.57 -6.52 9.57
C GLY A 277 -9.84 -7.81 9.23
N LEU A 278 -8.94 -8.28 10.09
CA LEU A 278 -8.26 -9.56 9.89
C LEU A 278 -9.23 -10.75 9.91
N GLN A 279 -10.20 -10.74 10.85
CA GLN A 279 -11.21 -11.79 10.91
C GLN A 279 -12.01 -11.86 9.61
N PHE A 280 -12.42 -10.70 9.08
CA PHE A 280 -13.12 -10.64 7.79
C PHE A 280 -12.23 -11.14 6.64
N LEU A 281 -10.98 -10.71 6.55
CA LEU A 281 -10.07 -11.10 5.47
C LEU A 281 -9.81 -12.61 5.46
N ARG A 282 -9.72 -13.25 6.61
CA ARG A 282 -9.59 -14.71 6.71
C ARG A 282 -10.83 -15.42 6.15
N GLN A 283 -12.03 -15.01 6.57
CA GLN A 283 -13.29 -15.54 6.04
C GLN A 283 -13.43 -15.32 4.54
N TRP A 284 -13.03 -14.13 4.08
CA TRP A 284 -13.03 -13.79 2.67
C TRP A 284 -12.08 -14.68 1.84
N ALA A 285 -10.87 -14.93 2.32
CA ALA A 285 -9.93 -15.82 1.65
C ALA A 285 -10.42 -17.28 1.59
N GLU A 286 -11.19 -17.72 2.59
CA GLU A 286 -11.85 -19.03 2.62
C GLU A 286 -13.14 -19.09 1.77
N GLY A 287 -13.69 -17.94 1.36
CA GLY A 287 -14.96 -17.86 0.63
C GLY A 287 -16.19 -18.01 1.52
N THR A 288 -16.07 -17.70 2.80
CA THR A 288 -17.14 -17.85 3.82
C THR A 288 -17.71 -16.53 4.33
N GLU A 289 -17.29 -15.39 3.75
CA GLU A 289 -17.64 -14.03 4.20
C GLU A 289 -19.14 -13.72 4.16
N THR A 290 -19.88 -14.33 3.25
CA THR A 290 -21.34 -14.11 3.12
C THR A 290 -22.11 -14.61 4.34
N ALA A 291 -21.72 -15.74 4.91
CA ALA A 291 -22.35 -16.28 6.11
C ALA A 291 -22.17 -15.35 7.34
N GLY A 292 -21.03 -14.68 7.43
CA GLY A 292 -20.75 -13.69 8.50
C GLY A 292 -21.60 -12.41 8.38
N ARG A 293 -21.85 -11.94 7.16
CA ARG A 293 -22.67 -10.76 6.91
C ARG A 293 -24.15 -11.01 7.23
N GLU A 294 -24.71 -12.11 6.78
CA GLU A 294 -26.09 -12.51 7.08
C GLU A 294 -26.33 -12.70 8.59
N ALA A 295 -25.34 -13.26 9.31
CA ALA A 295 -25.41 -13.40 10.75
C ALA A 295 -25.43 -12.06 11.49
N ARG A 296 -24.63 -11.07 11.05
CA ARG A 296 -24.61 -9.70 11.60
C ARG A 296 -25.91 -8.95 11.31
N GLU A 297 -26.44 -9.05 10.10
CA GLU A 297 -27.72 -8.43 9.71
C GLU A 297 -28.88 -9.00 10.53
N LYS A 298 -28.92 -10.29 10.79
CA LYS A 298 -29.91 -10.93 11.68
C LYS A 298 -29.79 -10.46 13.14
N ALA A 299 -28.56 -10.41 13.68
CA ALA A 299 -28.34 -9.95 15.05
C ALA A 299 -28.74 -8.46 15.24
N THR A 300 -28.54 -7.62 14.21
CA THR A 300 -28.92 -6.21 14.24
C THR A 300 -30.44 -6.02 14.10
N ALA A 301 -31.12 -6.92 13.42
CA ALA A 301 -32.57 -6.89 13.26
C ALA A 301 -33.32 -7.37 14.55
N GLU A 302 -32.71 -8.25 15.33
CA GLU A 302 -33.28 -8.77 16.58
C GLU A 302 -33.07 -7.80 17.77
N THR A 303 -32.22 -6.76 17.60
CA THR A 303 -31.94 -5.77 18.66
C THR A 303 -32.73 -4.46 18.47
N LYS A 304 -33.57 -4.36 17.44
CA LYS A 304 -34.51 -3.26 17.20
C LYS A 304 -35.96 -3.64 17.57
#